data_725b9731dee9d29eefa4041da36afdaf
#
_entry.id   725b9731dee9d29eefa4041da36afdaf
#
_cell.length_a   1.000
_cell.length_b   1.000
_cell.length_c   1.000
_cell.angle_alpha   90.00
_cell.angle_beta   90.00
_cell.angle_gamma   90.00
#
_symmetry.space_group_name_H-M   'P 1'
#
loop_
_entity.id
_entity.type
_entity.pdbx_description
1 polymer ?
#
loop_
_entity_poly.entity_id
_entity_poly.type
_entity_poly.pdbx_seq_one_letter_code
_entity_poly.pdbx_strand_id
1 'polypeptide(L)'
;MNLRETNYELDLPEDYIRPFEQKVLESGLCDFAVPMSFFKHNGKQKIRYECSGYVAFSEVNLSDTSNVFEIIEKTLLALKKSGEYLIDPGKVTLNQDTVYVHHRHKDVRIAYVPGTCEDKPRYQNLMDFFLMLEERVPASGKGYINKLKEELTINNRSLTDLITIVGEIRREIYLCNVH
;
A
#
# COMPACT_ATOMS: atom_id res chain seq x y z
N MET A 1 -0.21 -17.45 1.00
CA MET A 1 -1.15 -16.92 -0.01
C MET A 1 -0.58 -17.23 -1.38
N ASN A 2 -1.28 -17.96 -2.25
CA ASN A 2 -0.71 -18.43 -3.52
C ASN A 2 -1.08 -17.46 -4.64
N LEU A 3 -0.21 -16.47 -4.88
CA LEU A 3 -0.42 -15.29 -5.75
C LEU A 3 -0.28 -15.56 -7.26
N ARG A 4 -0.30 -16.82 -7.67
CA ARG A 4 -0.32 -17.20 -9.11
C ARG A 4 -1.71 -17.11 -9.74
N GLU A 5 -2.73 -16.84 -8.94
CA GLU A 5 -4.09 -16.64 -9.44
C GLU A 5 -4.32 -15.15 -9.75
N THR A 6 -4.79 -14.87 -10.95
CA THR A 6 -5.14 -13.51 -11.40
C THR A 6 -6.31 -12.90 -10.63
N ASN A 7 -6.97 -13.68 -9.77
CA ASN A 7 -8.09 -13.28 -8.93
C ASN A 7 -7.92 -13.83 -7.52
N TYR A 8 -8.08 -12.96 -6.52
CA TYR A 8 -8.11 -13.34 -5.11
C TYR A 8 -9.49 -13.07 -4.53
N GLU A 9 -10.01 -13.98 -3.70
CA GLU A 9 -11.31 -13.83 -3.04
C GLU A 9 -11.14 -13.77 -1.52
N LEU A 10 -11.88 -12.85 -0.89
CA LEU A 10 -11.93 -12.68 0.56
C LEU A 10 -13.38 -12.75 1.04
N ASP A 11 -13.65 -13.53 2.09
CA ASP A 11 -14.94 -13.51 2.79
C ASP A 11 -15.04 -12.26 3.67
N LEU A 12 -16.17 -11.56 3.60
CA LEU A 12 -16.45 -10.41 4.44
C LEU A 12 -17.51 -10.75 5.48
N PRO A 13 -17.36 -10.28 6.72
CA PRO A 13 -18.47 -10.21 7.66
C PRO A 13 -19.61 -9.34 7.12
N GLU A 14 -20.83 -9.54 7.60
CA GLU A 14 -21.96 -8.67 7.28
C GLU A 14 -21.69 -7.25 7.79
N ASP A 15 -22.08 -6.24 6.99
CA ASP A 15 -21.97 -4.79 7.29
C ASP A 15 -20.52 -4.24 7.44
N TYR A 16 -19.51 -4.92 6.92
CA TYR A 16 -18.11 -4.55 7.08
C TYR A 16 -17.63 -3.44 6.13
N ILE A 17 -18.44 -3.07 5.15
CA ILE A 17 -18.14 -1.97 4.22
C ILE A 17 -19.34 -1.04 4.10
N ARG A 18 -19.09 0.26 4.12
CA ARG A 18 -20.15 1.25 3.91
C ARG A 18 -20.66 1.19 2.47
N PRO A 19 -21.96 1.36 2.23
CA PRO A 19 -22.52 1.27 0.87
C PRO A 19 -21.88 2.23 -0.14
N PHE A 20 -21.45 3.43 0.28
CA PHE A 20 -20.79 4.37 -0.61
C PHE A 20 -19.35 3.93 -0.94
N GLU A 21 -18.59 3.41 0.03
CA GLU A 21 -17.24 2.88 -0.17
C GLU A 21 -17.27 1.73 -1.19
N GLN A 22 -18.23 0.81 -1.02
CA GLN A 22 -18.44 -0.27 -1.97
C GLN A 22 -18.66 0.26 -3.40
N LYS A 23 -19.60 1.20 -3.58
CA LYS A 23 -19.90 1.79 -4.89
C LYS A 23 -18.69 2.48 -5.51
N VAL A 24 -17.92 3.20 -4.70
CA VAL A 24 -16.72 3.90 -5.14
C VAL A 24 -15.66 2.88 -5.60
N LEU A 25 -15.40 1.85 -4.82
CA LEU A 25 -14.41 0.81 -5.13
C LEU A 25 -14.80 -0.04 -6.35
N GLU A 26 -16.09 -0.37 -6.51
CA GLU A 26 -16.63 -1.11 -7.66
C GLU A 26 -16.66 -0.28 -8.96
N SER A 27 -16.60 1.04 -8.87
CA SER A 27 -16.69 1.91 -10.05
C SER A 27 -15.55 1.72 -11.05
N GLY A 28 -14.44 1.11 -10.62
CA GLY A 28 -13.21 0.99 -11.42
C GLY A 28 -12.43 2.31 -11.60
N LEU A 29 -12.91 3.41 -11.00
CA LEU A 29 -12.27 4.73 -11.09
C LEU A 29 -11.18 4.93 -10.05
N CYS A 30 -11.11 4.07 -9.02
CA CYS A 30 -10.12 4.16 -7.94
C CYS A 30 -8.76 3.68 -8.42
N ASP A 31 -7.94 4.58 -8.95
CA ASP A 31 -6.61 4.25 -9.46
C ASP A 31 -5.57 3.92 -8.37
N PHE A 32 -5.88 4.20 -7.09
CA PHE A 32 -5.06 3.77 -5.96
C PHE A 32 -5.30 2.30 -5.56
N ALA A 33 -6.47 1.75 -5.88
CA ALA A 33 -6.88 0.42 -5.45
C ALA A 33 -6.74 -0.63 -6.56
N VAL A 34 -6.43 -1.86 -6.16
CA VAL A 34 -6.58 -3.02 -7.05
C VAL A 34 -8.06 -3.11 -7.43
N PRO A 35 -8.41 -3.25 -8.72
CA PRO A 35 -9.80 -3.41 -9.14
C PRO A 35 -10.47 -4.55 -8.40
N MET A 36 -11.69 -4.32 -7.93
CA MET A 36 -12.40 -5.30 -7.13
C MET A 36 -13.90 -5.31 -7.42
N SER A 37 -14.53 -6.43 -7.12
CA SER A 37 -15.99 -6.61 -7.18
C SER A 37 -16.51 -7.27 -5.92
N PHE A 38 -17.71 -6.90 -5.51
CA PHE A 38 -18.39 -7.47 -4.35
C PHE A 38 -19.54 -8.35 -4.82
N PHE A 39 -19.68 -9.53 -4.25
CA PHE A 39 -20.74 -10.46 -4.61
C PHE A 39 -21.15 -11.30 -3.40
N LYS A 40 -22.34 -11.91 -3.49
CA LYS A 40 -22.82 -12.85 -2.48
C LYS A 40 -22.67 -14.28 -2.99
N HIS A 41 -22.09 -15.15 -2.17
CA HIS A 41 -22.00 -16.58 -2.42
C HIS A 41 -22.36 -17.36 -1.17
N ASN A 42 -23.34 -18.26 -1.26
CA ASN A 42 -23.85 -19.04 -0.13
C ASN A 42 -24.23 -18.17 1.10
N GLY A 43 -24.85 -17.02 0.86
CA GLY A 43 -25.28 -16.08 1.91
C GLY A 43 -24.16 -15.21 2.50
N LYS A 44 -22.90 -15.44 2.14
CA LYS A 44 -21.75 -14.64 2.58
C LYS A 44 -21.40 -13.58 1.55
N GLN A 45 -21.04 -12.39 2.02
CA GLN A 45 -20.48 -11.35 1.17
C GLN A 45 -18.99 -11.65 0.91
N LYS A 46 -18.56 -11.48 -0.35
CA LYS A 46 -17.19 -11.72 -0.77
C LYS A 46 -16.68 -10.55 -1.60
N ILE A 47 -15.36 -10.34 -1.55
CA ILE A 47 -14.63 -9.47 -2.48
C ILE A 47 -13.81 -10.36 -3.40
N ARG A 48 -13.79 -10.01 -4.69
CA ARG A 48 -12.85 -10.55 -5.68
C ARG A 48 -11.96 -9.42 -6.16
N TYR A 49 -10.64 -9.59 -6.07
CA TYR A 49 -9.63 -8.66 -6.56
C TYR A 49 -9.11 -9.12 -7.92
N GLU A 50 -8.99 -8.21 -8.85
CA GLU A 50 -8.38 -8.45 -10.17
C GLU A 50 -6.94 -7.94 -10.18
N CYS A 51 -5.98 -8.85 -10.02
CA CYS A 51 -4.57 -8.52 -9.87
C CYS A 51 -3.78 -8.64 -11.18
N SER A 52 -4.44 -8.72 -12.34
CA SER A 52 -3.77 -8.89 -13.64
C SER A 52 -2.70 -7.82 -13.89
N GLY A 53 -1.48 -8.26 -14.19
CA GLY A 53 -0.33 -7.38 -14.43
C GLY A 53 0.36 -6.86 -13.16
N TYR A 54 -0.14 -7.19 -11.98
CA TYR A 54 0.43 -6.82 -10.69
C TYR A 54 0.93 -8.04 -9.95
N VAL A 55 2.00 -7.86 -9.18
CA VAL A 55 2.53 -8.86 -8.25
C VAL A 55 2.44 -8.30 -6.84
N ALA A 56 2.21 -9.18 -5.86
CA ALA A 56 2.21 -8.73 -4.47
C ALA A 56 3.61 -8.28 -4.06
N PHE A 57 3.67 -7.32 -3.17
CA PHE A 57 4.93 -6.78 -2.69
C PHE A 57 5.85 -7.85 -2.07
N SER A 58 5.27 -8.92 -1.49
CA SER A 58 6.02 -10.09 -1.01
C SER A 58 6.92 -10.75 -2.07
N GLU A 59 6.54 -10.67 -3.34
CA GLU A 59 7.28 -11.28 -4.47
C GLU A 59 8.26 -10.30 -5.14
N VAL A 60 8.24 -9.01 -4.75
CA VAL A 60 9.12 -8.01 -5.34
C VAL A 60 10.54 -8.17 -4.83
N ASN A 61 11.52 -8.16 -5.76
CA ASN A 61 12.93 -8.11 -5.40
C ASN A 61 13.31 -6.71 -4.91
N LEU A 62 13.76 -6.62 -3.66
CA LEU A 62 14.17 -5.39 -2.99
C LEU A 62 15.69 -5.22 -2.87
N SER A 63 16.49 -5.87 -3.72
CA SER A 63 17.94 -5.80 -3.69
C SER A 63 18.53 -4.42 -4.04
N ASP A 64 17.76 -3.57 -4.72
CA ASP A 64 18.15 -2.22 -5.11
C ASP A 64 17.40 -1.17 -4.28
N THR A 65 18.16 -0.40 -3.49
CA THR A 65 17.64 0.66 -2.62
C THR A 65 16.83 1.71 -3.41
N SER A 66 17.27 2.08 -4.61
CA SER A 66 16.54 3.06 -5.45
C SER A 66 15.16 2.55 -5.82
N ASN A 67 15.05 1.28 -6.22
CA ASN A 67 13.77 0.64 -6.52
C ASN A 67 12.85 0.56 -5.30
N VAL A 68 13.40 0.26 -4.12
CA VAL A 68 12.62 0.24 -2.87
C VAL A 68 11.99 1.59 -2.61
N PHE A 69 12.76 2.68 -2.68
CA PHE A 69 12.25 4.02 -2.39
C PHE A 69 11.31 4.55 -3.48
N GLU A 70 11.44 4.09 -4.73
CA GLU A 70 10.43 4.34 -5.76
C GLU A 70 9.07 3.69 -5.40
N ILE A 71 9.09 2.44 -4.93
CA ILE A 71 7.87 1.74 -4.52
C ILE A 71 7.26 2.39 -3.28
N ILE A 72 8.08 2.79 -2.29
CA ILE A 72 7.60 3.50 -1.09
C ILE A 72 6.89 4.79 -1.50
N GLU A 73 7.50 5.62 -2.34
CA GLU A 73 6.88 6.87 -2.80
C GLU A 73 5.53 6.61 -3.47
N LYS A 74 5.48 5.65 -4.39
CA LYS A 74 4.23 5.28 -5.10
C LYS A 74 3.19 4.71 -4.15
N THR A 75 3.59 3.95 -3.11
CA THR A 75 2.68 3.45 -2.08
C THR A 75 2.07 4.61 -1.27
N LEU A 76 2.89 5.58 -0.85
CA LEU A 76 2.41 6.76 -0.13
C LEU A 76 1.49 7.64 -1.01
N LEU A 77 1.80 7.77 -2.29
CA LEU A 77 0.95 8.48 -3.25
C LEU A 77 -0.39 7.77 -3.44
N ALA A 78 -0.40 6.45 -3.59
CA ALA A 78 -1.62 5.64 -3.67
C ALA A 78 -2.45 5.79 -2.38
N LEU A 79 -1.80 5.73 -1.21
CA LEU A 79 -2.46 5.94 0.08
C LEU A 79 -3.07 7.36 0.19
N LYS A 80 -2.37 8.40 -0.27
CA LYS A 80 -2.89 9.77 -0.28
C LYS A 80 -4.12 9.89 -1.18
N LYS A 81 -4.08 9.26 -2.35
CA LYS A 81 -5.22 9.25 -3.29
C LYS A 81 -6.48 8.62 -2.71
N SER A 82 -6.37 7.67 -1.77
CA SER A 82 -7.56 7.08 -1.14
C SER A 82 -8.48 8.16 -0.51
N GLY A 83 -7.89 9.21 0.05
CA GLY A 83 -8.63 10.35 0.60
C GLY A 83 -9.43 11.13 -0.44
N GLU A 84 -8.98 11.19 -1.69
CA GLU A 84 -9.70 11.83 -2.81
C GLU A 84 -11.00 11.08 -3.15
N TYR A 85 -11.04 9.78 -2.85
CA TYR A 85 -12.20 8.91 -3.00
C TYR A 85 -13.01 8.76 -1.70
N LEU A 86 -12.79 9.62 -0.70
CA LEU A 86 -13.44 9.59 0.61
C LEU A 86 -13.17 8.31 1.42
N ILE A 87 -12.07 7.63 1.11
CA ILE A 87 -11.58 6.47 1.87
C ILE A 87 -10.46 6.98 2.78
N ASP A 88 -10.65 6.83 4.09
CA ASP A 88 -9.68 7.28 5.08
C ASP A 88 -8.34 6.53 4.91
N PRO A 89 -7.22 7.22 4.63
CA PRO A 89 -5.90 6.59 4.51
C PRO A 89 -5.51 5.79 5.77
N GLY A 90 -5.97 6.19 6.95
CA GLY A 90 -5.72 5.47 8.21
C GLY A 90 -6.39 4.09 8.29
N LYS A 91 -7.39 3.85 7.43
CA LYS A 91 -8.12 2.58 7.35
C LYS A 91 -7.59 1.64 6.26
N VAL A 92 -6.64 2.09 5.46
CA VAL A 92 -6.05 1.29 4.38
C VAL A 92 -4.92 0.44 4.94
N THR A 93 -5.07 -0.87 4.90
CA THR A 93 -4.04 -1.80 5.36
C THR A 93 -2.86 -1.84 4.41
N LEU A 94 -1.66 -1.61 4.93
CA LEU A 94 -0.41 -1.69 4.19
C LEU A 94 0.44 -2.85 4.71
N ASN A 95 0.60 -3.89 3.90
CA ASN A 95 1.51 -4.99 4.17
C ASN A 95 1.97 -5.64 2.85
N GLN A 96 2.79 -6.68 2.96
CA GLN A 96 3.34 -7.37 1.80
C GLN A 96 2.30 -8.06 0.90
N ASP A 97 1.10 -8.32 1.41
CA ASP A 97 0.02 -9.02 0.69
C ASP A 97 -1.07 -8.08 0.19
N THR A 98 -1.10 -6.82 0.65
CA THR A 98 -2.07 -5.80 0.23
C THR A 98 -1.49 -4.77 -0.72
N VAL A 99 -0.17 -4.58 -0.73
CA VAL A 99 0.50 -3.69 -1.69
C VAL A 99 0.86 -4.49 -2.94
N TYR A 100 0.43 -4.02 -4.10
CA TYR A 100 0.66 -4.64 -5.40
C TYR A 100 1.46 -3.72 -6.30
N VAL A 101 2.46 -4.28 -6.98
CA VAL A 101 3.36 -3.53 -7.88
C VAL A 101 3.18 -4.04 -9.30
N HIS A 102 2.96 -3.14 -10.25
CA HIS A 102 2.85 -3.52 -11.66
C HIS A 102 4.22 -3.99 -12.18
N HIS A 103 4.25 -5.18 -12.79
CA HIS A 103 5.52 -5.85 -13.16
C HIS A 103 6.34 -5.08 -14.21
N ARG A 104 5.73 -4.22 -15.04
CA ARG A 104 6.42 -3.44 -16.08
C ARG A 104 6.66 -1.99 -15.72
N HIS A 105 5.64 -1.32 -15.15
CA HIS A 105 5.64 0.13 -14.95
C HIS A 105 5.92 0.53 -13.50
N LYS A 106 6.03 -0.47 -12.60
CA LYS A 106 6.22 -0.27 -11.16
C LYS A 106 5.14 0.64 -10.52
N ASP A 107 3.99 0.79 -11.17
CA ASP A 107 2.85 1.45 -10.53
C ASP A 107 2.39 0.64 -9.35
N VAL A 108 1.92 1.33 -8.31
CA VAL A 108 1.47 0.68 -7.08
C VAL A 108 -0.02 0.84 -6.94
N ARG A 109 -0.68 -0.26 -6.59
CA ARG A 109 -2.07 -0.30 -6.15
C ARG A 109 -2.19 -1.03 -4.83
N ILE A 110 -3.23 -0.72 -4.08
CA ILE A 110 -3.47 -1.31 -2.77
C ILE A 110 -4.75 -2.14 -2.84
N ALA A 111 -4.68 -3.40 -2.40
CA ALA A 111 -5.88 -4.21 -2.19
C ALA A 111 -6.56 -3.71 -0.93
N TYR A 112 -7.66 -2.97 -1.08
CA TYR A 112 -8.43 -2.47 0.05
C TYR A 112 -9.14 -3.63 0.76
N VAL A 113 -8.81 -3.84 2.03
CA VAL A 113 -9.43 -4.89 2.88
C VAL A 113 -10.28 -4.18 3.94
N PRO A 114 -11.62 -4.22 3.84
CA PRO A 114 -12.49 -3.57 4.80
C PRO A 114 -12.29 -4.08 6.23
N GLY A 115 -12.43 -3.20 7.22
CA GLY A 115 -12.55 -3.56 8.62
C GLY A 115 -11.26 -3.99 9.35
N THR A 116 -10.12 -4.05 8.68
CA THR A 116 -8.88 -4.53 9.32
C THR A 116 -8.22 -3.50 10.24
N CYS A 117 -8.72 -2.25 10.27
CA CYS A 117 -8.04 -1.12 10.91
C CYS A 117 -8.92 -0.25 11.81
N GLU A 118 -10.12 -0.71 12.20
CA GLU A 118 -11.10 0.14 12.90
C GLU A 118 -10.60 0.70 14.25
N ASP A 119 -9.74 -0.03 14.95
CA ASP A 119 -9.25 0.35 16.30
C ASP A 119 -7.77 0.75 16.31
N LYS A 120 -7.13 0.91 15.16
CA LYS A 120 -5.70 1.25 15.10
C LYS A 120 -5.47 2.76 15.13
N PRO A 121 -4.40 3.23 15.82
CA PRO A 121 -3.98 4.62 15.73
C PRO A 121 -3.78 5.06 14.27
N ARG A 122 -4.02 6.35 14.02
CA ARG A 122 -3.80 6.93 12.70
C ARG A 122 -2.38 6.60 12.21
N TYR A 123 -2.28 6.08 11.00
CA TYR A 123 -1.01 5.67 10.37
C TYR A 123 -0.28 4.50 11.04
N GLN A 124 -0.91 3.75 11.96
CA GLN A 124 -0.30 2.50 12.46
C GLN A 124 0.04 1.54 11.32
N ASN A 125 -0.81 1.47 10.30
CA ASN A 125 -0.55 0.66 9.10
C ASN A 125 0.72 1.09 8.37
N LEU A 126 1.00 2.39 8.34
CA LEU A 126 2.20 2.93 7.71
C LEU A 126 3.45 2.60 8.53
N MET A 127 3.35 2.61 9.85
CA MET A 127 4.41 2.16 10.74
C MET A 127 4.70 0.66 10.55
N ASP A 128 3.65 -0.16 10.53
CA ASP A 128 3.75 -1.62 10.32
C ASP A 128 4.43 -1.90 8.95
N PHE A 129 4.08 -1.11 7.93
CA PHE A 129 4.71 -1.19 6.61
C PHE A 129 6.20 -0.84 6.63
N PHE A 130 6.60 0.23 7.32
CA PHE A 130 8.01 0.59 7.45
C PHE A 130 8.81 -0.44 8.25
N LEU A 131 8.24 -1.01 9.31
CA LEU A 131 8.87 -2.09 10.07
C LEU A 131 9.12 -3.33 9.19
N MET A 132 8.13 -3.74 8.40
CA MET A 132 8.27 -4.84 7.45
C MET A 132 9.34 -4.56 6.39
N LEU A 133 9.42 -3.32 5.90
CA LEU A 133 10.43 -2.91 4.93
C LEU A 133 11.85 -2.97 5.51
N GLU A 134 12.04 -2.57 6.76
CA GLU A 134 13.36 -2.58 7.42
C GLU A 134 14.01 -3.97 7.42
N GLU A 135 13.21 -5.03 7.50
CA GLU A 135 13.71 -6.40 7.46
C GLU A 135 14.15 -6.83 6.05
N ARG A 136 13.57 -6.24 5.01
CA ARG A 136 13.72 -6.69 3.62
C ARG A 136 14.63 -5.80 2.78
N VAL A 137 14.83 -4.54 3.16
CA VAL A 137 15.66 -3.62 2.38
C VAL A 137 17.15 -3.92 2.53
N PRO A 138 17.99 -3.57 1.52
CA PRO A 138 19.44 -3.64 1.65
C PRO A 138 19.95 -2.81 2.85
N ALA A 139 21.13 -3.17 3.38
CA ALA A 139 21.74 -2.47 4.50
C ALA A 139 21.87 -0.94 4.26
N SER A 140 22.14 -0.54 3.02
CA SER A 140 22.22 0.86 2.59
C SER A 140 20.89 1.62 2.71
N GLY A 141 19.76 0.91 2.69
CA GLY A 141 18.42 1.51 2.80
C GLY A 141 17.89 1.62 4.23
N LYS A 142 18.45 0.85 5.18
CA LYS A 142 17.90 0.79 6.56
C LYS A 142 17.90 2.12 7.29
N GLY A 143 18.96 2.92 7.13
CA GLY A 143 19.05 4.25 7.72
C GLY A 143 17.93 5.19 7.26
N TYR A 144 17.58 5.13 5.99
CA TYR A 144 16.47 5.93 5.44
C TYR A 144 15.10 5.45 5.94
N ILE A 145 14.89 4.12 6.10
CA ILE A 145 13.65 3.60 6.70
C ILE A 145 13.51 4.07 8.15
N ASN A 146 14.60 4.05 8.92
CA ASN A 146 14.58 4.57 10.30
C ASN A 146 14.24 6.05 10.35
N LYS A 147 14.81 6.87 9.44
CA LYS A 147 14.42 8.28 9.30
C LYS A 147 12.92 8.43 9.05
N LEU A 148 12.31 7.65 8.16
CA LEU A 148 10.86 7.71 7.90
C LEU A 148 10.02 7.33 9.12
N LYS A 149 10.45 6.33 9.90
CA LYS A 149 9.78 5.96 11.16
C LYS A 149 9.85 7.08 12.21
N GLU A 150 10.99 7.73 12.34
CA GLU A 150 11.17 8.88 13.24
C GLU A 150 10.30 10.07 12.83
N GLU A 151 10.28 10.42 11.55
CA GLU A 151 9.44 11.51 11.04
C GLU A 151 7.94 11.24 11.26
N LEU A 152 7.52 9.98 11.14
CA LEU A 152 6.14 9.59 11.40
C LEU A 152 5.76 9.67 12.89
N THR A 153 6.63 9.20 13.79
CA THR A 153 6.31 9.03 15.22
C THR A 153 6.68 10.22 16.08
N ILE A 154 7.91 10.71 15.95
CA ILE A 154 8.47 11.76 16.80
C ILE A 154 8.01 13.13 16.29
N ASN A 155 8.11 13.34 14.97
CA ASN A 155 7.80 14.62 14.36
C ASN A 155 6.33 14.74 13.91
N ASN A 156 5.54 13.66 14.05
CA ASN A 156 4.12 13.62 13.69
C ASN A 156 3.82 14.20 12.30
N ARG A 157 4.67 13.87 11.33
CA ARG A 157 4.57 14.39 9.96
C ARG A 157 3.31 13.88 9.26
N SER A 158 2.75 14.74 8.44
CA SER A 158 1.64 14.38 7.57
C SER A 158 2.09 13.42 6.45
N LEU A 159 1.14 12.72 5.84
CA LEU A 159 1.42 11.88 4.67
C LEU A 159 2.07 12.68 3.52
N THR A 160 1.68 13.93 3.33
CA THR A 160 2.27 14.81 2.31
C THR A 160 3.72 15.15 2.62
N ASP A 161 4.05 15.39 3.89
CA ASP A 161 5.44 15.63 4.30
C ASP A 161 6.30 14.39 4.07
N LEU A 162 5.78 13.19 4.43
CA LEU A 162 6.50 11.93 4.20
C LEU A 162 6.77 11.68 2.71
N ILE A 163 5.83 11.98 1.81
CA ILE A 163 6.05 11.90 0.37
C ILE A 163 7.19 12.82 -0.06
N THR A 164 7.24 14.04 0.48
CA THR A 164 8.32 14.99 0.19
C THR A 164 9.68 14.45 0.66
N ILE A 165 9.74 13.94 1.89
CA ILE A 165 10.96 13.35 2.47
C ILE A 165 11.44 12.14 1.65
N VAL A 166 10.54 11.27 1.21
CA VAL A 166 10.90 10.14 0.33
C VAL A 166 11.45 10.63 -1.01
N GLY A 167 10.89 11.70 -1.58
CA GLY A 167 11.41 12.32 -2.78
C GLY A 167 12.83 12.88 -2.61
N GLU A 168 13.13 13.47 -1.45
CA GLU A 168 14.49 13.93 -1.09
C GLU A 168 15.46 12.75 -0.94
N ILE A 169 15.06 11.70 -0.23
CA ILE A 169 15.87 10.47 -0.08
C ILE A 169 16.16 9.85 -1.45
N ARG A 170 15.18 9.77 -2.34
CA ARG A 170 15.41 9.25 -3.71
C ARG A 170 16.43 10.06 -4.49
N ARG A 171 16.39 11.38 -4.35
CA ARG A 171 17.39 12.26 -4.98
C ARG A 171 18.78 12.02 -4.41
N GLU A 172 18.91 11.87 -3.10
CA GLU A 172 20.16 11.55 -2.42
C GLU A 172 20.74 10.21 -2.90
N ILE A 173 19.91 9.15 -2.92
CA ILE A 173 20.32 7.82 -3.42
C ILE A 173 20.79 7.90 -4.87
N TYR A 174 20.09 8.64 -5.72
CA TYR A 174 20.49 8.82 -7.12
C TYR A 174 21.87 9.48 -7.24
N LEU A 175 22.13 10.54 -6.49
CA LEU A 175 23.41 11.24 -6.49
C LEU A 175 24.56 10.35 -5.98
N CYS A 176 24.31 9.50 -4.97
CA CYS A 176 25.31 8.56 -4.46
C CYS A 176 25.66 7.44 -5.46
N ASN A 177 24.74 7.07 -6.35
CA ASN A 177 24.96 6.01 -7.33
C ASN A 177 25.64 6.50 -8.62
N VAL A 178 25.78 7.81 -8.82
CA VAL A 178 26.40 8.41 -10.01
C VAL A 178 27.91 8.66 -9.81
N HIS A 179 28.44 8.45 -8.61
CA HIS A 179 29.84 8.55 -8.24
C HIS A 179 30.42 7.18 -7.91
#